data_612e49f0227d5912a8813136fb6892d6
#
_entry.id   612e49f0227d5912a8813136fb6892d6
#
_cell.length_a   1.000
_cell.length_b   1.000
_cell.length_c   1.000
_cell.angle_alpha   90.00
_cell.angle_beta   90.00
_cell.angle_gamma   90.00
#
_symmetry.space_group_name_H-M   'P 1'
#
loop_
_entity.id
_entity.type
_entity.pdbx_description
1 polymer ?
#
loop_
_entity_poly.entity_id
_entity_poly.type
_entity_poly.pdbx_seq_one_letter_code
_entity_poly.pdbx_strand_id
1 'polypeptide(L)'
;MSRKQQLLKRHRRNKRIALLIGLVLLLVAGILVAWWVPVLLAVLAWLAHEAWFADHLFYSPKDDYCYDFGSDAQQAAVRLEGGRLLLEAPLALAGDETLVLGVHVKSSWLGRFLDPAVEVSGGPLADRQVFERGVNGLRYLNLSGLASSLVSGELRLRGRFCRLRIQPQLMFWRDPDYRRQRVMVIAPHADDAELAAFGLYSQADEAWIVTLTAGEIEAEHYQAMGMNPAEAARIKGRLRAWDSITVPRWAGVPESHCVQLGYFCLQLPAMQASPEQPVASREAQLSDIRLFRQFNPFPLPADQDGLPTWNNLLADLRELLLKARPEVIVLPHPTLDPHPDHICAREAVMQALEGLAWQPTTILGYANHLHDNDRWPMGLSLIHISEPTRQEAI
;
A
#
# COMPACT_ATOMS: atom_id res chain seq x y z
N MET A 1 -0.93 -20.25 -8.92
CA MET A 1 -0.13 -20.03 -7.69
C MET A 1 1.03 -19.10 -8.05
N SER A 2 1.11 -17.91 -7.42
CA SER A 2 2.16 -16.95 -7.72
C SER A 2 3.55 -17.49 -7.34
N ARG A 3 4.62 -16.94 -7.91
CA ARG A 3 6.02 -17.27 -7.56
C ARG A 3 6.23 -17.11 -6.03
N LYS A 4 5.67 -16.06 -5.45
CA LYS A 4 5.73 -15.76 -4.02
C LYS A 4 5.07 -16.84 -3.15
N GLN A 5 3.88 -17.31 -3.53
CA GLN A 5 3.20 -18.41 -2.85
C GLN A 5 3.98 -19.72 -2.94
N GLN A 6 4.65 -20.00 -4.07
CA GLN A 6 5.52 -21.18 -4.22
C GLN A 6 6.75 -21.08 -3.30
N LEU A 7 7.39 -19.89 -3.22
CA LEU A 7 8.51 -19.64 -2.31
C LEU A 7 8.10 -19.80 -0.85
N LEU A 8 6.94 -19.26 -0.44
CA LEU A 8 6.39 -19.44 0.91
C LEU A 8 6.16 -20.91 1.26
N LYS A 9 5.53 -21.68 0.34
CA LYS A 9 5.29 -23.13 0.54
C LYS A 9 6.60 -23.89 0.69
N ARG A 10 7.60 -23.58 -0.14
CA ARG A 10 8.93 -24.19 -0.07
C ARG A 10 9.63 -23.80 1.23
N HIS A 11 9.58 -22.51 1.61
CA HIS A 11 10.16 -22.02 2.86
C HIS A 11 9.54 -22.69 4.08
N ARG A 12 8.20 -22.75 4.18
CA ARG A 12 7.52 -23.44 5.30
C ARG A 12 7.93 -24.91 5.42
N ARG A 13 8.05 -25.62 4.30
CA ARG A 13 8.55 -27.00 4.30
C ARG A 13 10.00 -27.08 4.79
N ASN A 14 10.88 -26.28 4.23
CA ASN A 14 12.30 -26.28 4.61
C ASN A 14 12.49 -25.87 6.07
N LYS A 15 11.71 -24.88 6.56
CA LYS A 15 11.71 -24.46 7.96
C LYS A 15 11.32 -25.61 8.90
N ARG A 16 10.30 -26.40 8.57
CA ARG A 16 9.91 -27.56 9.37
C ARG A 16 11.02 -28.62 9.43
N ILE A 17 11.66 -28.90 8.30
CA ILE A 17 12.79 -29.86 8.23
C ILE A 17 13.97 -29.34 9.07
N ALA A 18 14.35 -28.07 8.91
CA ALA A 18 15.43 -27.45 9.67
C ALA A 18 15.15 -27.44 11.18
N LEU A 19 13.91 -27.16 11.59
CA LEU A 19 13.50 -27.23 13.00
C LEU A 19 13.61 -28.65 13.58
N LEU A 20 13.20 -29.68 12.83
CA LEU A 20 13.33 -31.08 13.25
C LEU A 20 14.80 -31.49 13.41
N ILE A 21 15.65 -31.16 12.44
CA ILE A 21 17.10 -31.42 12.49
C ILE A 21 17.71 -30.65 13.67
N GLY A 22 17.38 -29.37 13.81
CA GLY A 22 17.85 -28.52 14.92
C GLY A 22 17.47 -29.09 16.30
N LEU A 23 16.22 -29.56 16.45
CA LEU A 23 15.76 -30.18 17.70
C LEU A 23 16.58 -31.43 18.05
N VAL A 24 16.82 -32.31 17.07
CA VAL A 24 17.63 -33.52 17.27
C VAL A 24 19.08 -33.12 17.69
N LEU A 25 19.69 -32.16 17.01
CA LEU A 25 21.04 -31.69 17.34
C LEU A 25 21.10 -31.05 18.74
N LEU A 26 20.10 -30.29 19.14
CA LEU A 26 20.00 -29.72 20.48
C LEU A 26 19.88 -30.78 21.57
N LEU A 27 19.06 -31.82 21.33
CA LEU A 27 18.91 -32.94 22.25
C LEU A 27 20.24 -33.69 22.42
N VAL A 28 20.94 -33.99 21.32
CA VAL A 28 22.24 -34.63 21.32
C VAL A 28 23.26 -33.76 22.08
N ALA A 29 23.31 -32.45 21.84
CA ALA A 29 24.19 -31.55 22.54
C ALA A 29 23.91 -31.50 24.07
N GLY A 30 22.64 -31.56 24.46
CA GLY A 30 22.23 -31.60 25.88
C GLY A 30 22.68 -32.86 26.61
N ILE A 31 22.65 -34.00 25.89
CA ILE A 31 23.09 -35.28 26.46
C ILE A 31 24.61 -35.40 26.50
N LEU A 32 25.30 -34.98 25.43
CA LEU A 32 26.74 -35.20 25.30
C LEU A 32 27.63 -34.12 25.93
N VAL A 33 27.12 -32.89 26.09
CA VAL A 33 27.90 -31.75 26.56
C VAL A 33 27.42 -31.27 27.92
N ALA A 34 26.29 -30.58 27.99
CA ALA A 34 25.67 -30.11 29.22
C ALA A 34 24.23 -29.63 28.93
N TRP A 35 23.36 -29.74 29.92
CA TRP A 35 21.92 -29.43 29.77
C TRP A 35 21.63 -27.95 29.38
N TRP A 36 22.48 -27.01 29.71
CA TRP A 36 22.30 -25.59 29.38
C TRP A 36 22.74 -25.21 27.95
N VAL A 37 23.57 -26.06 27.31
CA VAL A 37 24.07 -25.80 25.94
C VAL A 37 22.96 -25.72 24.92
N PRO A 38 21.94 -26.59 24.91
CA PRO A 38 20.80 -26.46 24.01
C PRO A 38 20.05 -25.13 24.12
N VAL A 39 19.90 -24.64 25.37
CA VAL A 39 19.23 -23.35 25.62
C VAL A 39 20.00 -22.20 24.99
N LEU A 40 21.31 -22.15 25.22
CA LEU A 40 22.20 -21.15 24.65
C LEU A 40 22.17 -21.19 23.10
N LEU A 41 22.30 -22.38 22.53
CA LEU A 41 22.26 -22.55 21.07
C LEU A 41 20.90 -22.16 20.47
N ALA A 42 19.79 -22.47 21.13
CA ALA A 42 18.45 -22.07 20.69
C ALA A 42 18.28 -20.55 20.71
N VAL A 43 18.77 -19.86 21.77
CA VAL A 43 18.76 -18.39 21.85
C VAL A 43 19.63 -17.79 20.75
N LEU A 44 20.86 -18.31 20.55
CA LEU A 44 21.74 -17.81 19.48
C LEU A 44 21.14 -18.03 18.09
N ALA A 45 20.51 -19.20 17.85
CA ALA A 45 19.84 -19.47 16.58
C ALA A 45 18.64 -18.56 16.35
N TRP A 46 17.86 -18.26 17.41
CA TRP A 46 16.76 -17.30 17.33
C TRP A 46 17.26 -15.88 17.04
N LEU A 47 18.27 -15.41 17.74
CA LEU A 47 18.89 -14.11 17.49
C LEU A 47 19.44 -14.00 16.06
N ALA A 48 20.10 -15.07 15.57
CA ALA A 48 20.59 -15.11 14.21
C ALA A 48 19.46 -15.10 13.17
N HIS A 49 18.36 -15.81 13.45
CA HIS A 49 17.19 -15.80 12.58
C HIS A 49 16.60 -14.39 12.45
N GLU A 50 16.36 -13.72 13.59
CA GLU A 50 15.84 -12.33 13.59
C GLU A 50 16.80 -11.35 12.91
N ALA A 51 18.11 -11.50 13.15
CA ALA A 51 19.11 -10.58 12.62
C ALA A 51 19.36 -10.73 11.09
N TRP A 52 19.18 -11.94 10.54
CA TRP A 52 19.69 -12.23 9.17
C TRP A 52 18.70 -12.84 8.21
N PHE A 53 17.62 -13.43 8.67
CA PHE A 53 16.77 -14.25 7.80
C PHE A 53 15.31 -13.83 7.74
N ALA A 54 14.84 -12.97 8.63
CA ALA A 54 13.42 -12.67 8.74
C ALA A 54 12.87 -12.01 7.46
N ASP A 55 13.65 -11.16 6.80
CA ASP A 55 13.17 -10.30 5.70
C ASP A 55 13.64 -10.68 4.28
N HIS A 56 14.53 -11.69 4.15
CA HIS A 56 15.19 -12.00 2.88
C HIS A 56 14.53 -13.13 2.07
N LEU A 57 13.26 -13.45 2.37
CA LEU A 57 12.58 -14.54 1.68
C LEU A 57 12.14 -14.18 0.26
N PHE A 58 11.72 -12.94 0.03
CA PHE A 58 11.06 -12.52 -1.19
C PHE A 58 11.93 -11.70 -2.13
N TYR A 59 13.01 -11.13 -1.65
CA TYR A 59 13.92 -10.28 -2.40
C TYR A 59 15.37 -10.48 -1.94
N SER A 60 16.30 -10.08 -2.80
CA SER A 60 17.72 -10.04 -2.45
C SER A 60 18.12 -8.60 -2.13
N PRO A 61 18.80 -8.32 -1.00
CA PRO A 61 19.31 -6.99 -0.70
C PRO A 61 20.42 -6.54 -1.67
N LYS A 62 20.80 -7.39 -2.61
CA LYS A 62 21.81 -7.11 -3.64
C LYS A 62 21.22 -6.77 -5.01
N ASP A 63 19.89 -6.93 -5.16
CA ASP A 63 19.22 -6.59 -6.38
C ASP A 63 19.06 -5.07 -6.49
N ASP A 64 19.22 -4.54 -7.70
CA ASP A 64 18.97 -3.15 -7.99
C ASP A 64 17.46 -2.89 -8.07
N TYR A 65 17.04 -1.74 -7.55
CA TYR A 65 15.68 -1.26 -7.77
C TYR A 65 15.55 -0.68 -9.17
N CYS A 66 14.44 -0.96 -9.82
CA CYS A 66 14.11 -0.41 -11.12
C CYS A 66 12.84 0.42 -11.00
N TYR A 67 12.96 1.74 -11.10
CA TYR A 67 11.81 2.64 -11.23
C TYR A 67 11.66 3.03 -12.68
N ASP A 68 10.44 2.98 -13.17
CA ASP A 68 10.03 3.59 -14.41
C ASP A 68 9.52 5.01 -14.08
N PHE A 69 10.34 5.99 -14.42
CA PHE A 69 9.96 7.38 -14.30
C PHE A 69 9.23 7.77 -15.58
N GLY A 70 7.99 8.24 -15.45
CA GLY A 70 7.18 8.64 -16.59
C GLY A 70 7.87 9.66 -17.51
N SER A 71 7.30 9.86 -18.69
CA SER A 71 7.86 10.76 -19.72
C SER A 71 7.93 12.24 -19.29
N ASP A 72 7.22 12.63 -18.26
CA ASP A 72 7.20 13.96 -17.66
C ASP A 72 8.33 14.19 -16.63
N ALA A 73 9.02 13.13 -16.23
CA ALA A 73 10.17 13.26 -15.34
C ALA A 73 11.36 13.86 -16.06
N GLN A 74 11.87 14.95 -15.48
CA GLN A 74 13.06 15.63 -15.94
C GLN A 74 14.29 15.15 -15.17
N GLN A 75 15.47 15.42 -15.71
CA GLN A 75 16.74 15.01 -15.10
C GLN A 75 17.63 16.21 -14.87
N ALA A 76 18.32 16.24 -13.72
CA ALA A 76 19.37 17.19 -13.43
C ALA A 76 20.66 16.45 -13.05
N ALA A 77 21.79 16.94 -13.57
CA ALA A 77 23.10 16.43 -13.20
C ALA A 77 23.49 16.89 -11.80
N VAL A 78 23.93 15.94 -10.96
CA VAL A 78 24.31 16.19 -9.56
C VAL A 78 25.60 15.46 -9.21
N ARG A 79 26.32 16.01 -8.20
CA ARG A 79 27.50 15.37 -7.63
C ARG A 79 27.48 15.42 -6.11
N LEU A 80 28.16 14.45 -5.48
CA LEU A 80 28.29 14.38 -4.03
C LEU A 80 29.73 14.74 -3.63
N GLU A 81 29.92 15.88 -2.96
CA GLU A 81 31.23 16.34 -2.48
C GLU A 81 31.20 16.58 -0.97
N GLY A 82 32.04 15.86 -0.23
CA GLY A 82 32.12 16.02 1.23
C GLY A 82 30.80 15.79 1.96
N GLY A 83 29.93 14.95 1.39
CA GLY A 83 28.59 14.70 1.90
C GLY A 83 27.55 15.76 1.50
N ARG A 84 27.89 16.78 0.72
CA ARG A 84 26.95 17.73 0.14
C ARG A 84 26.54 17.29 -1.25
N LEU A 85 25.23 17.31 -1.51
CA LEU A 85 24.67 17.08 -2.84
C LEU A 85 24.61 18.44 -3.57
N LEU A 86 25.28 18.54 -4.70
CA LEU A 86 25.41 19.77 -5.46
C LEU A 86 24.86 19.57 -6.87
N LEU A 87 24.12 20.54 -7.38
CA LEU A 87 23.75 20.63 -8.79
C LEU A 87 24.99 20.99 -9.62
N GLU A 88 25.16 20.37 -10.81
CA GLU A 88 26.25 20.70 -11.75
C GLU A 88 25.93 21.92 -12.59
N ALA A 89 24.64 22.23 -12.76
CA ALA A 89 24.16 23.42 -13.44
C ALA A 89 23.03 24.09 -12.65
N PRO A 90 22.85 25.40 -12.79
CA PRO A 90 21.72 26.11 -12.16
C PRO A 90 20.39 25.48 -12.57
N LEU A 91 19.55 25.18 -11.60
CA LEU A 91 18.21 24.63 -11.78
C LEU A 91 17.22 25.48 -11.00
N ALA A 92 16.17 25.95 -11.67
CA ALA A 92 15.08 26.65 -11.02
C ALA A 92 14.02 25.62 -10.59
N LEU A 93 13.82 25.47 -9.28
CA LEU A 93 12.79 24.64 -8.67
C LEU A 93 11.80 25.55 -7.95
N ALA A 94 10.51 25.26 -8.09
CA ALA A 94 9.44 26.01 -7.43
C ALA A 94 9.26 25.61 -5.95
N GLY A 95 9.78 24.44 -5.57
CA GLY A 95 9.73 23.93 -4.20
C GLY A 95 8.63 22.88 -3.95
N ASP A 96 7.76 22.66 -4.92
CA ASP A 96 6.68 21.68 -4.91
C ASP A 96 6.93 20.46 -5.82
N GLU A 97 8.15 20.35 -6.35
CA GLU A 97 8.54 19.20 -7.16
C GLU A 97 8.80 17.96 -6.31
N THR A 98 8.42 16.81 -6.85
CA THR A 98 8.92 15.52 -6.40
C THR A 98 10.37 15.35 -6.88
N LEU A 99 11.27 15.06 -5.93
CA LEU A 99 12.70 14.91 -6.17
C LEU A 99 13.14 13.51 -5.76
N VAL A 100 13.69 12.74 -6.69
CA VAL A 100 14.16 11.36 -6.45
C VAL A 100 15.59 11.20 -6.93
N LEU A 101 16.49 10.80 -6.01
CA LEU A 101 17.91 10.59 -6.32
C LEU A 101 18.25 9.10 -6.30
N GLY A 102 18.81 8.58 -7.40
CA GLY A 102 19.38 7.24 -7.45
C GLY A 102 20.68 7.18 -6.64
N VAL A 103 20.79 6.21 -5.73
CA VAL A 103 21.93 6.01 -4.84
C VAL A 103 22.32 4.55 -4.78
N HIS A 104 23.55 4.21 -5.09
CA HIS A 104 24.07 2.88 -4.78
C HIS A 104 24.46 2.83 -3.31
N VAL A 105 23.65 2.09 -2.53
CA VAL A 105 23.84 1.90 -1.08
C VAL A 105 24.60 0.60 -0.87
N LYS A 106 25.74 0.66 -0.19
CA LYS A 106 26.54 -0.52 0.18
C LYS A 106 26.69 -0.60 1.68
N SER A 107 26.10 -1.61 2.30
CA SER A 107 26.24 -1.89 3.73
C SER A 107 27.70 -1.98 4.16
N SER A 108 28.01 -1.41 5.32
CA SER A 108 29.20 -1.73 6.09
C SER A 108 29.05 -3.13 6.71
N TRP A 109 30.12 -3.60 7.40
CA TRP A 109 30.01 -4.84 8.19
C TRP A 109 28.89 -4.73 9.25
N LEU A 110 28.77 -3.60 9.95
CA LEU A 110 27.69 -3.36 10.92
C LEU A 110 26.31 -3.28 10.26
N GLY A 111 26.19 -2.80 9.02
CA GLY A 111 24.93 -2.75 8.27
C GLY A 111 24.36 -4.12 7.85
N ARG A 112 25.04 -5.21 8.20
CA ARG A 112 24.48 -6.58 8.10
C ARG A 112 23.68 -6.96 9.35
N PHE A 113 23.87 -6.25 10.45
CA PHE A 113 23.26 -6.51 11.76
C PHE A 113 22.32 -5.38 12.18
N LEU A 114 22.66 -4.15 11.82
CA LEU A 114 21.94 -2.93 12.12
C LEU A 114 21.41 -2.33 10.81
N ASP A 115 20.26 -1.70 10.86
CA ASP A 115 19.60 -1.17 9.67
C ASP A 115 20.45 -0.05 9.02
N PRO A 116 20.93 -0.25 7.79
CA PRO A 116 21.58 0.81 7.04
C PRO A 116 20.60 1.95 6.80
N ALA A 117 21.07 3.18 6.91
CA ALA A 117 20.23 4.34 6.68
C ALA A 117 21.00 5.46 5.99
N VAL A 118 20.30 6.31 5.29
CA VAL A 118 20.78 7.58 4.78
C VAL A 118 20.09 8.71 5.55
N GLU A 119 20.89 9.47 6.27
CA GLU A 119 20.48 10.70 6.91
C GLU A 119 20.54 11.80 5.86
N VAL A 120 19.40 12.43 5.60
CA VAL A 120 19.23 13.55 4.67
C VAL A 120 18.97 14.79 5.50
N SER A 121 19.73 15.83 5.30
CA SER A 121 19.54 17.09 6.02
C SER A 121 19.74 18.30 5.12
N GLY A 122 18.83 19.28 5.26
CA GLY A 122 18.87 20.52 4.53
C GLY A 122 18.13 21.61 5.32
N GLY A 123 18.85 22.63 5.79
CA GLY A 123 18.28 23.67 6.63
C GLY A 123 17.63 23.12 7.90
N PRO A 124 16.38 23.47 8.21
CA PRO A 124 15.64 22.97 9.38
C PRO A 124 15.09 21.55 9.21
N LEU A 125 15.11 20.99 8.00
CA LEU A 125 14.55 19.67 7.71
C LEU A 125 15.64 18.61 7.80
N ALA A 126 15.31 17.51 8.46
CA ALA A 126 16.12 16.32 8.52
C ALA A 126 15.21 15.10 8.37
N ASP A 127 15.65 14.15 7.56
CA ASP A 127 14.96 12.88 7.32
C ASP A 127 15.96 11.72 7.43
N ARG A 128 15.45 10.54 7.71
CA ARG A 128 16.24 9.32 7.78
C ARG A 128 15.56 8.21 7.02
N GLN A 129 16.13 7.82 5.91
CA GLN A 129 15.63 6.75 5.06
C GLN A 129 16.41 5.46 5.32
N VAL A 130 15.68 4.43 5.74
CA VAL A 130 16.23 3.14 6.19
C VAL A 130 16.17 2.13 5.05
N PHE A 131 17.19 1.30 4.95
CA PHE A 131 17.30 0.25 3.96
C PHE A 131 17.47 -1.12 4.61
N GLU A 132 17.25 -2.16 3.83
CA GLU A 132 17.39 -3.54 4.26
C GLU A 132 18.82 -3.88 4.68
N ARG A 133 18.96 -4.76 5.67
CA ARG A 133 20.25 -5.24 6.15
C ARG A 133 21.03 -5.96 5.06
N GLY A 134 22.30 -5.65 4.93
CA GLY A 134 23.13 -6.24 3.88
C GLY A 134 22.95 -5.64 2.50
N VAL A 135 22.23 -4.52 2.36
CA VAL A 135 22.02 -3.82 1.09
C VAL A 135 23.33 -3.61 0.32
N ASN A 136 23.31 -3.90 -0.98
CA ASN A 136 24.40 -3.62 -1.90
C ASN A 136 23.83 -3.49 -3.31
N GLY A 137 23.19 -2.39 -3.63
CA GLY A 137 22.53 -2.14 -4.90
C GLY A 137 22.00 -0.73 -5.02
N LEU A 138 21.40 -0.43 -6.15
CA LEU A 138 20.72 0.83 -6.43
C LEU A 138 19.48 0.95 -5.56
N ARG A 139 19.33 2.10 -4.92
CA ARG A 139 18.17 2.53 -4.14
C ARG A 139 17.83 3.97 -4.52
N TYR A 140 16.66 4.40 -4.16
CA TYR A 140 16.20 5.75 -4.44
C TYR A 140 15.92 6.50 -3.14
N LEU A 141 16.43 7.74 -3.06
CA LEU A 141 16.16 8.66 -1.95
C LEU A 141 15.09 9.65 -2.36
N ASN A 142 14.09 9.80 -1.54
CA ASN A 142 13.13 10.90 -1.64
C ASN A 142 13.76 12.18 -1.08
N LEU A 143 13.87 13.19 -1.91
CA LEU A 143 14.37 14.53 -1.56
C LEU A 143 13.28 15.59 -1.71
N SER A 144 12.02 15.18 -1.90
CA SER A 144 10.88 16.10 -2.01
C SER A 144 10.78 17.00 -0.79
N GLY A 145 10.45 18.27 -0.99
CA GLY A 145 10.44 19.27 0.07
C GLY A 145 11.82 19.85 0.43
N LEU A 146 12.91 19.37 -0.17
CA LEU A 146 14.28 19.87 0.07
C LEU A 146 14.86 20.66 -1.13
N ALA A 147 14.01 21.07 -2.06
CA ALA A 147 14.43 21.79 -3.27
C ALA A 147 15.25 23.04 -2.96
N SER A 148 14.85 23.86 -2.00
CA SER A 148 15.59 25.06 -1.59
C SER A 148 16.98 24.74 -1.06
N SER A 149 17.11 23.70 -0.25
CA SER A 149 18.40 23.26 0.30
C SER A 149 19.31 22.64 -0.76
N LEU A 150 18.73 22.00 -1.77
CA LEU A 150 19.48 21.50 -2.93
C LEU A 150 20.01 22.65 -3.78
N VAL A 151 19.17 23.64 -4.09
CA VAL A 151 19.56 24.80 -4.90
C VAL A 151 20.60 25.65 -4.19
N SER A 152 20.49 25.83 -2.86
CA SER A 152 21.50 26.56 -2.06
C SER A 152 22.80 25.76 -1.81
N GLY A 153 22.84 24.47 -2.18
CA GLY A 153 24.00 23.61 -1.91
C GLY A 153 24.20 23.23 -0.43
N GLU A 154 23.15 23.38 0.37
CA GLU A 154 23.17 23.02 1.80
C GLU A 154 22.74 21.58 2.07
N LEU A 155 22.16 20.89 1.07
CA LEU A 155 21.65 19.53 1.19
C LEU A 155 22.80 18.55 1.45
N ARG A 156 22.69 17.80 2.54
CA ARG A 156 23.70 16.82 2.97
C ARG A 156 23.10 15.41 3.02
N LEU A 157 23.91 14.46 2.58
CA LEU A 157 23.64 13.03 2.64
C LEU A 157 24.72 12.35 3.49
N ARG A 158 24.32 11.59 4.48
CA ARG A 158 25.22 10.84 5.35
C ARG A 158 24.77 9.39 5.49
N GLY A 159 25.59 8.45 5.05
CA GLY A 159 25.36 7.03 5.29
C GLY A 159 25.63 6.64 6.75
N ARG A 160 24.67 5.97 7.39
CA ARG A 160 24.81 5.30 8.67
C ARG A 160 24.83 3.79 8.44
N PHE A 161 25.87 3.11 8.88
CA PHE A 161 26.13 1.69 8.63
C PHE A 161 26.18 1.31 7.14
N CYS A 162 26.34 2.29 6.25
CA CYS A 162 26.51 2.10 4.80
C CYS A 162 27.43 3.17 4.21
N ARG A 163 27.86 2.91 2.97
CA ARG A 163 28.55 3.87 2.10
C ARG A 163 27.66 4.18 0.91
N LEU A 164 27.73 5.41 0.42
CA LEU A 164 26.94 5.91 -0.68
C LEU A 164 27.81 6.19 -1.91
N ARG A 165 27.31 5.82 -3.08
CA ARG A 165 27.75 6.32 -4.38
C ARG A 165 26.49 6.77 -5.10
N ILE A 166 26.36 8.04 -5.37
CA ILE A 166 25.18 8.54 -6.06
C ILE A 166 25.22 8.19 -7.55
N GLN A 167 24.04 8.09 -8.16
CA GLN A 167 23.89 8.26 -9.59
C GLN A 167 24.10 9.74 -9.94
N PRO A 168 24.70 10.05 -11.09
CA PRO A 168 24.96 11.44 -11.46
C PRO A 168 23.71 12.21 -11.86
N GLN A 169 22.54 11.65 -11.68
CA GLN A 169 21.26 12.19 -12.11
C GLN A 169 20.24 12.19 -10.98
N LEU A 170 19.62 13.35 -10.78
CA LEU A 170 18.44 13.55 -9.96
C LEU A 170 17.22 13.56 -10.89
N MET A 171 16.25 12.73 -10.62
CA MET A 171 14.95 12.77 -11.29
C MET A 171 14.04 13.76 -10.56
N PHE A 172 13.31 14.57 -11.32
CA PHE A 172 12.36 15.51 -10.73
C PHE A 172 11.19 15.77 -11.67
N TRP A 173 10.02 16.02 -11.10
CA TRP A 173 8.81 16.38 -11.81
C TRP A 173 7.90 17.17 -10.88
N ARG A 174 6.93 17.84 -11.43
CA ARG A 174 5.92 18.56 -10.69
C ARG A 174 4.63 17.79 -10.68
N ASP A 175 4.16 17.41 -9.50
CA ASP A 175 2.87 16.77 -9.36
C ASP A 175 1.75 17.83 -9.57
N PRO A 176 0.67 17.46 -10.28
CA PRO A 176 -0.52 18.30 -10.36
C PRO A 176 -1.10 18.55 -8.97
N ASP A 177 -1.54 19.78 -8.71
CA ASP A 177 -2.24 20.09 -7.46
C ASP A 177 -3.68 19.55 -7.50
N TYR A 178 -3.85 18.33 -7.05
CA TYR A 178 -5.17 17.68 -6.99
C TYR A 178 -6.06 18.21 -5.86
N ARG A 179 -5.54 19.02 -4.93
CA ARG A 179 -6.30 19.53 -3.78
C ARG A 179 -7.44 20.47 -4.17
N ARG A 180 -7.32 21.14 -5.32
CA ARG A 180 -8.36 22.03 -5.87
C ARG A 180 -9.32 21.34 -6.83
N GLN A 181 -9.23 20.04 -6.92
CA GLN A 181 -10.07 19.22 -7.80
C GLN A 181 -11.04 18.39 -6.96
N ARG A 182 -12.16 18.00 -7.57
CA ARG A 182 -13.07 17.04 -6.93
C ARG A 182 -12.46 15.67 -6.99
N VAL A 183 -12.18 15.11 -5.81
CA VAL A 183 -11.52 13.81 -5.65
C VAL A 183 -12.54 12.76 -5.22
N MET A 184 -12.56 11.61 -5.86
CA MET A 184 -13.31 10.43 -5.39
C MET A 184 -12.34 9.28 -5.13
N VAL A 185 -12.38 8.75 -3.91
CA VAL A 185 -11.59 7.57 -3.53
C VAL A 185 -12.51 6.36 -3.52
N ILE A 186 -12.14 5.36 -4.28
CA ILE A 186 -12.83 4.05 -4.33
C ILE A 186 -12.09 3.09 -3.41
N ALA A 187 -12.74 2.71 -2.33
CA ALA A 187 -12.21 1.81 -1.31
C ALA A 187 -12.93 0.46 -1.38
N PRO A 188 -12.29 -0.63 -1.81
CA PRO A 188 -12.89 -1.96 -1.72
C PRO A 188 -13.34 -2.31 -0.29
N HIS A 189 -12.58 -1.93 0.72
CA HIS A 189 -12.86 -2.14 2.14
C HIS A 189 -12.76 -0.84 2.95
N ALA A 190 -13.22 -0.86 4.20
CA ALA A 190 -13.37 0.33 5.06
C ALA A 190 -12.05 0.84 5.70
N ASP A 191 -10.92 0.70 5.11
CA ASP A 191 -9.61 1.25 5.52
C ASP A 191 -8.74 1.60 4.31
N ASP A 192 -9.17 1.14 3.13
CA ASP A 192 -8.37 1.31 1.92
C ASP A 192 -8.18 2.78 1.53
N ALA A 193 -9.20 3.60 1.73
CA ALA A 193 -9.12 5.03 1.42
C ALA A 193 -8.09 5.74 2.32
N GLU A 194 -8.09 5.42 3.61
CA GLU A 194 -7.19 5.99 4.60
C GLU A 194 -5.75 5.56 4.34
N LEU A 195 -5.54 4.27 4.05
CA LEU A 195 -4.21 3.73 3.77
C LEU A 195 -3.62 4.29 2.47
N ALA A 196 -4.46 4.49 1.45
CA ALA A 196 -4.01 4.88 0.13
C ALA A 196 -3.96 6.40 -0.08
N ALA A 197 -4.94 7.16 0.41
CA ALA A 197 -5.21 8.49 -0.08
C ALA A 197 -5.55 9.52 1.02
N PHE A 198 -5.34 9.22 2.30
CA PHE A 198 -5.65 10.17 3.40
C PHE A 198 -5.00 11.53 3.19
N GLY A 199 -3.70 11.54 2.84
CA GLY A 199 -2.96 12.78 2.60
C GLY A 199 -3.51 13.63 1.45
N LEU A 200 -4.15 13.00 0.46
CA LEU A 200 -4.78 13.68 -0.66
C LEU A 200 -6.17 14.19 -0.25
N TYR A 201 -7.06 13.29 0.16
CA TYR A 201 -8.45 13.67 0.39
C TYR A 201 -8.67 14.57 1.61
N SER A 202 -7.78 14.48 2.63
CA SER A 202 -7.82 15.38 3.79
C SER A 202 -7.45 16.84 3.48
N GLN A 203 -6.87 17.08 2.33
CA GLN A 203 -6.47 18.41 1.86
C GLN A 203 -7.28 18.86 0.63
N ALA A 204 -8.15 18.01 0.09
CA ALA A 204 -8.97 18.34 -1.06
C ALA A 204 -10.12 19.28 -0.69
N ASP A 205 -10.42 20.24 -1.57
CA ASP A 205 -11.57 21.15 -1.38
C ASP A 205 -12.90 20.38 -1.40
N GLU A 206 -12.97 19.32 -2.20
CA GLU A 206 -14.12 18.41 -2.25
C GLU A 206 -13.64 16.96 -2.42
N ALA A 207 -13.99 16.10 -1.48
CA ALA A 207 -13.67 14.68 -1.52
C ALA A 207 -14.92 13.82 -1.32
N TRP A 208 -14.97 12.70 -2.04
CA TRP A 208 -15.96 11.63 -1.92
C TRP A 208 -15.25 10.32 -1.58
N ILE A 209 -15.73 9.62 -0.58
CA ILE A 209 -15.21 8.31 -0.20
C ILE A 209 -16.32 7.28 -0.44
N VAL A 210 -16.04 6.33 -1.34
CA VAL A 210 -16.99 5.28 -1.74
C VAL A 210 -16.40 3.93 -1.38
N THR A 211 -16.95 3.31 -0.33
CA THR A 211 -16.54 1.98 0.12
C THR A 211 -17.47 0.92 -0.45
N LEU A 212 -16.92 -0.12 -1.10
CA LEU A 212 -17.71 -1.08 -1.85
C LEU A 212 -18.27 -2.20 -0.98
N THR A 213 -17.41 -2.80 -0.12
CA THR A 213 -17.82 -3.98 0.67
C THR A 213 -17.91 -3.68 2.16
N ALA A 214 -18.70 -4.48 2.84
CA ALA A 214 -18.92 -4.35 4.27
C ALA A 214 -17.74 -4.84 5.14
N GLY A 215 -16.80 -5.63 4.56
CA GLY A 215 -15.67 -6.18 5.31
C GLY A 215 -16.08 -7.12 6.44
N GLU A 216 -17.16 -7.88 6.26
CA GLU A 216 -17.81 -8.71 7.28
C GLU A 216 -17.08 -10.01 7.59
N ILE A 217 -16.10 -10.41 6.79
CA ILE A 217 -15.34 -11.65 6.96
C ILE A 217 -14.29 -11.56 8.08
N GLU A 218 -13.72 -12.71 8.49
CA GLU A 218 -12.69 -12.81 9.55
C GLU A 218 -13.17 -12.22 10.88
N ALA A 219 -14.33 -12.69 11.36
CA ALA A 219 -15.01 -12.18 12.54
C ALA A 219 -14.73 -12.97 13.83
N GLU A 220 -13.59 -13.69 13.92
CA GLU A 220 -13.25 -14.59 15.03
C GLU A 220 -13.19 -13.87 16.38
N HIS A 221 -12.77 -12.61 16.42
CA HIS A 221 -12.76 -11.83 17.67
C HIS A 221 -14.15 -11.65 18.26
N TYR A 222 -15.17 -11.48 17.43
CA TYR A 222 -16.57 -11.38 17.87
C TYR A 222 -17.15 -12.75 18.27
N GLN A 223 -16.73 -13.81 17.59
CA GLN A 223 -17.07 -15.18 18.00
C GLN A 223 -16.53 -15.50 19.41
N ALA A 224 -15.31 -15.03 19.72
CA ALA A 224 -14.73 -15.17 21.05
C ALA A 224 -15.54 -14.46 22.16
N MET A 225 -16.43 -13.52 21.78
CA MET A 225 -17.39 -12.87 22.70
C MET A 225 -18.70 -13.64 22.88
N GLY A 226 -18.80 -14.87 22.34
CA GLY A 226 -19.96 -15.76 22.48
C GLY A 226 -20.98 -15.69 21.35
N MET A 227 -20.69 -14.99 20.26
CA MET A 227 -21.57 -14.89 19.09
C MET A 227 -21.40 -16.09 18.18
N ASN A 228 -22.45 -16.53 17.50
CA ASN A 228 -22.31 -17.48 16.43
C ASN A 228 -21.60 -16.83 15.20
N PRO A 229 -21.02 -17.61 14.27
CA PRO A 229 -20.25 -17.06 13.16
C PRO A 229 -21.00 -16.03 12.31
N ALA A 230 -22.29 -16.27 12.02
CA ALA A 230 -23.07 -15.35 11.20
C ALA A 230 -23.39 -14.03 11.92
N GLU A 231 -23.71 -14.10 13.20
CA GLU A 231 -23.90 -12.91 14.04
C GLU A 231 -22.61 -12.08 14.15
N ALA A 232 -21.50 -12.75 14.41
CA ALA A 232 -20.18 -12.12 14.48
C ALA A 232 -19.85 -11.37 13.19
N ALA A 233 -20.05 -12.00 12.03
CA ALA A 233 -19.85 -11.41 10.73
C ALA A 233 -20.77 -10.19 10.50
N ARG A 234 -22.05 -10.28 10.86
CA ARG A 234 -23.01 -9.17 10.74
C ARG A 234 -22.60 -7.97 11.58
N ILE A 235 -22.18 -8.22 12.83
CA ILE A 235 -21.74 -7.15 13.73
C ILE A 235 -20.47 -6.49 13.22
N LYS A 236 -19.48 -7.29 12.82
CA LYS A 236 -18.25 -6.77 12.21
C LYS A 236 -18.57 -5.91 10.98
N GLY A 237 -19.40 -6.43 10.05
CA GLY A 237 -19.77 -5.68 8.84
C GLY A 237 -20.47 -4.36 9.14
N ARG A 238 -21.35 -4.32 10.16
CA ARG A 238 -22.01 -3.06 10.59
C ARG A 238 -21.01 -2.06 11.19
N LEU A 239 -20.05 -2.52 11.99
CA LEU A 239 -19.02 -1.64 12.56
C LEU A 239 -18.11 -1.11 11.46
N ARG A 240 -17.66 -1.97 10.52
CA ARG A 240 -16.86 -1.54 9.36
C ARG A 240 -17.62 -0.55 8.46
N ALA A 241 -18.92 -0.79 8.25
CA ALA A 241 -19.77 0.16 7.52
C ALA A 241 -19.88 1.51 8.26
N TRP A 242 -19.93 1.52 9.57
CA TRP A 242 -19.87 2.74 10.37
C TRP A 242 -18.51 3.42 10.23
N ASP A 243 -17.42 2.68 10.33
CA ASP A 243 -16.05 3.20 10.17
C ASP A 243 -15.87 3.90 8.82
N SER A 244 -16.34 3.30 7.72
CA SER A 244 -16.22 3.86 6.37
C SER A 244 -16.95 5.20 6.18
N ILE A 245 -17.95 5.49 7.00
CA ILE A 245 -18.67 6.78 7.01
C ILE A 245 -18.01 7.77 7.97
N THR A 246 -17.55 7.30 9.14
CA THR A 246 -17.12 8.19 10.22
C THR A 246 -15.66 8.58 10.17
N VAL A 247 -14.77 7.70 9.75
CA VAL A 247 -13.33 7.98 9.73
C VAL A 247 -12.96 9.09 8.74
N PRO A 248 -13.47 9.12 7.49
CA PRO A 248 -13.17 10.22 6.57
C PRO A 248 -13.65 11.59 7.08
N ARG A 249 -14.67 11.62 7.92
CA ARG A 249 -15.19 12.88 8.53
C ARG A 249 -14.17 13.52 9.46
N TRP A 250 -13.28 12.75 10.08
CA TRP A 250 -12.18 13.32 10.87
C TRP A 250 -11.19 14.10 10.02
N ALA A 251 -11.11 13.79 8.74
CA ALA A 251 -10.35 14.55 7.76
C ALA A 251 -11.12 15.72 7.13
N GLY A 252 -12.34 15.99 7.60
CA GLY A 252 -13.18 17.08 7.10
C GLY A 252 -14.10 16.72 5.94
N VAL A 253 -14.12 15.46 5.48
CA VAL A 253 -15.05 15.03 4.42
C VAL A 253 -16.50 15.10 4.95
N PRO A 254 -17.42 15.79 4.24
CA PRO A 254 -18.80 15.86 4.65
C PRO A 254 -19.46 14.47 4.71
N GLU A 255 -20.35 14.24 5.67
CA GLU A 255 -21.08 12.97 5.79
C GLU A 255 -21.82 12.61 4.49
N SER A 256 -22.38 13.61 3.81
CA SER A 256 -23.04 13.44 2.51
C SER A 256 -22.13 12.90 1.38
N HIS A 257 -20.84 12.91 1.58
CA HIS A 257 -19.83 12.43 0.63
C HIS A 257 -19.17 11.10 1.06
N CYS A 258 -19.57 10.53 2.19
CA CYS A 258 -19.10 9.23 2.66
C CYS A 258 -20.18 8.17 2.38
N VAL A 259 -19.90 7.21 1.51
CA VAL A 259 -20.92 6.25 1.04
C VAL A 259 -20.41 4.82 1.18
N GLN A 260 -21.26 3.95 1.77
CA GLN A 260 -21.01 2.52 1.90
C GLN A 260 -21.96 1.74 0.98
N LEU A 261 -21.43 0.98 0.00
CA LEU A 261 -22.24 0.22 -0.93
C LEU A 261 -22.74 -1.12 -0.36
N GLY A 262 -22.13 -1.60 0.71
CA GLY A 262 -22.63 -2.74 1.50
C GLY A 262 -22.54 -4.09 0.81
N TYR A 263 -21.83 -4.22 -0.34
CA TYR A 263 -21.60 -5.51 -0.97
C TYR A 263 -20.73 -6.40 -0.09
N PHE A 264 -20.69 -7.70 -0.38
CA PHE A 264 -20.03 -8.67 0.49
C PHE A 264 -18.58 -8.88 0.11
N CYS A 265 -17.71 -8.90 1.12
CA CYS A 265 -16.27 -9.08 0.95
C CYS A 265 -15.95 -10.42 0.29
N LEU A 266 -14.98 -10.44 -0.64
CA LEU A 266 -14.57 -11.58 -1.45
C LEU A 266 -15.68 -12.18 -2.35
N GLN A 267 -16.80 -11.48 -2.54
CA GLN A 267 -17.88 -11.90 -3.42
C GLN A 267 -17.92 -11.13 -4.75
N LEU A 268 -17.19 -10.00 -4.88
CA LEU A 268 -17.16 -9.21 -6.11
C LEU A 268 -16.75 -10.03 -7.35
N PRO A 269 -15.76 -10.94 -7.29
CA PRO A 269 -15.42 -11.79 -8.44
C PRO A 269 -16.56 -12.70 -8.89
N ALA A 270 -17.33 -13.25 -7.93
CA ALA A 270 -18.48 -14.11 -8.27
C ALA A 270 -19.64 -13.30 -8.87
N MET A 271 -19.87 -12.08 -8.37
CA MET A 271 -20.84 -11.14 -8.96
C MET A 271 -20.44 -10.76 -10.40
N GLN A 272 -19.17 -10.47 -10.64
CA GLN A 272 -18.65 -10.14 -11.98
C GLN A 272 -18.81 -11.31 -12.95
N ALA A 273 -18.56 -12.54 -12.51
CA ALA A 273 -18.69 -13.73 -13.33
C ALA A 273 -20.14 -14.02 -13.75
N SER A 274 -21.13 -13.54 -12.98
CA SER A 274 -22.57 -13.73 -13.25
C SER A 274 -23.34 -12.44 -12.90
N PRO A 275 -23.30 -11.41 -13.75
CA PRO A 275 -23.71 -10.04 -13.41
C PRO A 275 -25.16 -9.87 -12.94
N GLU A 276 -26.07 -10.75 -13.32
CA GLU A 276 -27.49 -10.70 -12.94
C GLU A 276 -27.82 -11.55 -11.72
N GLN A 277 -26.90 -12.46 -11.32
CA GLN A 277 -27.17 -13.40 -10.24
C GLN A 277 -26.75 -12.81 -8.88
N PRO A 278 -27.65 -12.80 -7.88
CA PRO A 278 -27.30 -12.37 -6.54
C PRO A 278 -26.28 -13.30 -5.90
N VAL A 279 -25.24 -12.74 -5.29
CA VAL A 279 -24.20 -13.49 -4.58
C VAL A 279 -24.25 -13.19 -3.09
N ALA A 280 -24.73 -14.13 -2.29
CA ALA A 280 -24.88 -13.99 -0.85
C ALA A 280 -23.54 -13.93 -0.12
N SER A 281 -23.50 -13.28 1.06
CA SER A 281 -22.36 -13.34 1.96
C SER A 281 -22.17 -14.75 2.52
N ARG A 282 -20.96 -15.28 2.39
CA ARG A 282 -20.63 -16.62 2.93
C ARG A 282 -20.65 -16.66 4.44
N GLU A 283 -20.11 -15.63 5.10
CA GLU A 283 -19.96 -15.62 6.56
C GLU A 283 -21.18 -15.01 7.25
N ALA A 284 -21.69 -13.90 6.79
CA ALA A 284 -22.87 -13.26 7.39
C ALA A 284 -24.19 -13.96 7.08
N GLN A 285 -24.22 -14.88 6.10
CA GLN A 285 -25.44 -15.58 5.65
C GLN A 285 -26.56 -14.58 5.29
N LEU A 286 -26.20 -13.54 4.55
CA LEU A 286 -27.09 -12.50 4.07
C LEU A 286 -27.14 -12.51 2.55
N SER A 287 -28.31 -12.23 2.00
CA SER A 287 -28.54 -12.00 0.57
C SER A 287 -29.07 -10.59 0.27
N ASP A 288 -29.09 -9.72 1.26
CA ASP A 288 -29.57 -8.35 1.20
C ASP A 288 -28.48 -7.40 1.74
N ILE A 289 -28.04 -6.46 0.88
CA ILE A 289 -26.96 -5.50 1.22
C ILE A 289 -27.42 -4.35 2.10
N ARG A 290 -28.74 -4.11 2.23
CA ARG A 290 -29.29 -2.93 2.94
C ARG A 290 -28.92 -2.88 4.42
N LEU A 291 -28.63 -4.05 5.06
CA LEU A 291 -28.14 -4.07 6.43
C LEU A 291 -26.87 -3.22 6.63
N PHE A 292 -25.97 -3.21 5.65
CA PHE A 292 -24.70 -2.50 5.73
C PHE A 292 -24.75 -1.07 5.16
N ARG A 293 -25.91 -0.67 4.58
CA ARG A 293 -26.14 0.65 4.00
C ARG A 293 -26.91 1.60 4.90
N GLN A 294 -27.29 1.18 6.09
CA GLN A 294 -28.16 1.93 6.99
C GLN A 294 -27.62 3.30 7.41
N PHE A 295 -26.33 3.56 7.20
CA PHE A 295 -25.67 4.83 7.52
C PHE A 295 -25.48 5.74 6.31
N ASN A 296 -25.91 5.32 5.12
CA ASN A 296 -25.78 6.14 3.92
C ASN A 296 -26.62 7.42 4.02
N PRO A 297 -26.09 8.55 3.54
CA PRO A 297 -26.77 9.84 3.61
C PRO A 297 -27.95 9.99 2.66
N PHE A 298 -28.06 9.12 1.65
CA PHE A 298 -29.12 9.10 0.64
C PHE A 298 -29.29 7.69 0.06
N PRO A 299 -30.47 7.39 -0.54
CA PRO A 299 -30.71 6.11 -1.17
C PRO A 299 -29.93 5.98 -2.48
N LEU A 300 -29.58 4.73 -2.82
CA LEU A 300 -28.89 4.33 -4.04
C LEU A 300 -29.78 3.40 -4.89
N PRO A 301 -29.52 3.23 -6.19
CA PRO A 301 -30.34 2.40 -7.07
C PRO A 301 -30.57 0.97 -6.53
N ALA A 302 -29.55 0.30 -6.02
CA ALA A 302 -29.66 -1.06 -5.50
C ALA A 302 -30.44 -1.16 -4.18
N ASP A 303 -30.82 -0.06 -3.52
CA ASP A 303 -31.69 -0.09 -2.34
C ASP A 303 -33.13 -0.52 -2.69
N GLN A 304 -33.51 -0.48 -3.97
CA GLN A 304 -34.86 -0.88 -4.42
C GLN A 304 -35.11 -2.37 -4.16
N ASP A 305 -34.15 -3.22 -4.47
CA ASP A 305 -34.28 -4.68 -4.31
C ASP A 305 -33.32 -5.26 -3.25
N GLY A 306 -32.22 -4.56 -2.93
CA GLY A 306 -31.20 -4.98 -1.98
C GLY A 306 -30.33 -6.14 -2.49
N LEU A 307 -30.39 -6.48 -3.78
CA LEU A 307 -29.70 -7.64 -4.32
C LEU A 307 -28.21 -7.39 -4.58
N PRO A 308 -27.33 -8.26 -4.09
CA PRO A 308 -25.89 -8.19 -4.34
C PRO A 308 -25.53 -8.70 -5.75
N THR A 309 -25.84 -7.93 -6.78
CA THR A 309 -25.53 -8.23 -8.18
C THR A 309 -24.50 -7.26 -8.73
N TRP A 310 -23.75 -7.69 -9.75
CA TRP A 310 -22.82 -6.81 -10.45
C TRP A 310 -23.52 -5.64 -11.13
N ASN A 311 -24.68 -5.89 -11.73
CA ASN A 311 -25.47 -4.83 -12.37
C ASN A 311 -25.91 -3.76 -11.36
N ASN A 312 -26.28 -4.14 -10.15
CA ASN A 312 -26.61 -3.20 -9.09
C ASN A 312 -25.39 -2.40 -8.63
N LEU A 313 -24.21 -3.04 -8.51
CA LEU A 313 -22.96 -2.34 -8.21
C LEU A 313 -22.63 -1.29 -9.28
N LEU A 314 -22.77 -1.63 -10.56
CA LEU A 314 -22.56 -0.67 -11.65
C LEU A 314 -23.57 0.48 -11.62
N ALA A 315 -24.85 0.19 -11.31
CA ALA A 315 -25.88 1.22 -11.19
C ALA A 315 -25.57 2.21 -10.04
N ASP A 316 -25.20 1.71 -8.88
CA ASP A 316 -24.80 2.53 -7.74
C ASP A 316 -23.58 3.41 -8.06
N LEU A 317 -22.55 2.82 -8.67
CA LEU A 317 -21.35 3.57 -9.06
C LEU A 317 -21.66 4.64 -10.12
N ARG A 318 -22.50 4.35 -11.11
CA ARG A 318 -22.92 5.35 -12.11
C ARG A 318 -23.65 6.52 -11.47
N GLU A 319 -24.56 6.26 -10.54
CA GLU A 319 -25.28 7.31 -9.81
C GLU A 319 -24.30 8.22 -9.06
N LEU A 320 -23.34 7.62 -8.34
CA LEU A 320 -22.34 8.36 -7.58
C LEU A 320 -21.39 9.17 -8.49
N LEU A 321 -20.94 8.58 -9.59
CA LEU A 321 -20.08 9.25 -10.58
C LEU A 321 -20.80 10.44 -11.23
N LEU A 322 -22.07 10.30 -11.57
CA LEU A 322 -22.88 11.39 -12.13
C LEU A 322 -23.17 12.48 -11.11
N LYS A 323 -23.34 12.12 -9.84
CA LYS A 323 -23.62 13.05 -8.73
C LYS A 323 -22.37 13.86 -8.38
N ALA A 324 -21.24 13.20 -8.17
CA ALA A 324 -19.99 13.83 -7.74
C ALA A 324 -19.20 14.46 -8.90
N ARG A 325 -19.25 13.89 -10.09
CA ARG A 325 -18.44 14.27 -11.27
C ARG A 325 -16.98 14.55 -10.90
N PRO A 326 -16.27 13.58 -10.27
CA PRO A 326 -14.92 13.77 -9.77
C PRO A 326 -13.93 14.02 -10.92
N GLU A 327 -13.08 15.01 -10.79
CA GLU A 327 -11.99 15.26 -11.74
C GLU A 327 -10.86 14.25 -11.55
N VAL A 328 -10.68 13.81 -10.30
CA VAL A 328 -9.70 12.78 -9.94
C VAL A 328 -10.41 11.59 -9.30
N ILE A 329 -10.16 10.39 -9.82
CA ILE A 329 -10.58 9.13 -9.20
C ILE A 329 -9.35 8.39 -8.71
N VAL A 330 -9.33 8.04 -7.42
CA VAL A 330 -8.30 7.22 -6.80
C VAL A 330 -8.86 5.81 -6.63
N LEU A 331 -8.21 4.81 -7.20
CA LEU A 331 -8.71 3.43 -7.20
C LEU A 331 -7.56 2.41 -7.21
N PRO A 332 -7.81 1.13 -6.90
CA PRO A 332 -6.76 0.13 -6.87
C PRO A 332 -6.02 -0.02 -8.21
N HIS A 333 -4.69 -0.23 -8.12
CA HIS A 333 -3.87 -0.44 -9.31
C HIS A 333 -4.08 -1.85 -9.87
N PRO A 334 -4.31 -2.02 -11.19
CA PRO A 334 -4.78 -3.28 -11.76
C PRO A 334 -3.79 -4.44 -11.70
N THR A 335 -2.50 -4.14 -11.60
CA THR A 335 -1.43 -5.16 -11.64
C THR A 335 -0.56 -5.20 -10.40
N LEU A 336 -0.59 -4.15 -9.55
CA LEU A 336 0.22 -4.10 -8.32
C LEU A 336 -0.54 -4.60 -7.10
N ASP A 337 -1.86 -4.41 -7.08
CA ASP A 337 -2.70 -4.93 -6.00
C ASP A 337 -3.38 -6.23 -6.43
N PRO A 338 -2.95 -7.39 -5.91
CA PRO A 338 -3.47 -8.68 -6.34
C PRO A 338 -4.76 -9.11 -5.63
N HIS A 339 -5.30 -8.28 -4.72
CA HIS A 339 -6.50 -8.66 -3.99
C HIS A 339 -7.72 -8.73 -4.91
N PRO A 340 -8.52 -9.83 -4.90
CA PRO A 340 -9.61 -10.02 -5.84
C PRO A 340 -10.66 -8.90 -5.82
N ASP A 341 -11.06 -8.40 -4.65
CA ASP A 341 -12.02 -7.29 -4.55
C ASP A 341 -11.44 -5.99 -5.10
N HIS A 342 -10.12 -5.75 -4.95
CA HIS A 342 -9.45 -4.57 -5.49
C HIS A 342 -9.44 -4.57 -7.02
N ILE A 343 -9.13 -5.71 -7.61
CA ILE A 343 -9.20 -5.88 -9.08
C ILE A 343 -10.63 -5.62 -9.56
N CYS A 344 -11.63 -6.26 -8.92
CA CYS A 344 -13.04 -6.08 -9.30
C CYS A 344 -13.55 -4.66 -9.05
N ALA A 345 -13.11 -3.98 -7.99
CA ALA A 345 -13.48 -2.59 -7.72
C ALA A 345 -13.05 -1.66 -8.86
N ARG A 346 -11.81 -1.83 -9.34
CA ARG A 346 -11.35 -1.09 -10.52
C ARG A 346 -12.19 -1.38 -11.74
N GLU A 347 -12.39 -2.66 -12.05
CA GLU A 347 -13.18 -3.08 -13.22
C GLU A 347 -14.61 -2.53 -13.17
N ALA A 348 -15.25 -2.54 -12.00
CA ALA A 348 -16.58 -1.98 -11.82
C ALA A 348 -16.63 -0.47 -12.11
N VAL A 349 -15.64 0.30 -11.61
CA VAL A 349 -15.56 1.74 -11.87
C VAL A 349 -15.32 2.00 -13.36
N MET A 350 -14.40 1.28 -14.00
CA MET A 350 -14.14 1.46 -15.43
C MET A 350 -15.37 1.17 -16.27
N GLN A 351 -16.10 0.07 -15.97
CA GLN A 351 -17.37 -0.25 -16.64
C GLN A 351 -18.48 0.78 -16.32
N ALA A 352 -18.52 1.32 -15.11
CA ALA A 352 -19.49 2.35 -14.76
C ALA A 352 -19.24 3.67 -15.51
N LEU A 353 -17.98 3.98 -15.82
CA LEU A 353 -17.60 5.15 -16.64
C LEU A 353 -17.93 4.99 -18.12
N GLU A 354 -18.05 3.75 -18.62
CA GLU A 354 -18.38 3.51 -20.02
C GLU A 354 -19.73 4.13 -20.39
N GLY A 355 -19.72 4.89 -21.48
CA GLY A 355 -20.91 5.54 -22.03
C GLY A 355 -21.38 6.79 -21.28
N LEU A 356 -20.70 7.22 -20.22
CA LEU A 356 -20.96 8.52 -19.61
C LEU A 356 -20.44 9.64 -20.51
N ALA A 357 -21.24 10.70 -20.67
CA ALA A 357 -20.85 11.89 -21.45
C ALA A 357 -19.71 12.69 -20.78
N TRP A 358 -19.44 12.43 -19.52
CA TRP A 358 -18.38 13.01 -18.73
C TRP A 358 -17.35 11.93 -18.38
N GLN A 359 -16.07 12.30 -18.32
CA GLN A 359 -14.97 11.45 -17.90
C GLN A 359 -14.07 12.18 -16.90
N PRO A 360 -13.44 11.50 -15.94
CA PRO A 360 -12.44 12.11 -15.06
C PRO A 360 -11.22 12.54 -15.87
N THR A 361 -10.55 13.60 -15.42
CA THR A 361 -9.29 14.06 -16.04
C THR A 361 -8.11 13.22 -15.64
N THR A 362 -8.19 12.58 -14.44
CA THR A 362 -7.09 11.80 -13.88
C THR A 362 -7.61 10.58 -13.14
N ILE A 363 -6.94 9.45 -13.35
CA ILE A 363 -7.13 8.23 -12.57
C ILE A 363 -5.80 7.90 -11.87
N LEU A 364 -5.81 7.90 -10.54
CA LEU A 364 -4.67 7.54 -9.71
C LEU A 364 -4.83 6.09 -9.23
N GLY A 365 -3.76 5.29 -9.39
CA GLY A 365 -3.75 3.91 -8.94
C GLY A 365 -3.02 3.74 -7.61
N TYR A 366 -3.58 2.96 -6.69
CA TYR A 366 -2.93 2.60 -5.43
C TYR A 366 -2.84 1.08 -5.23
N ALA A 367 -1.99 0.62 -4.29
CA ALA A 367 -1.87 -0.78 -3.94
C ALA A 367 -1.67 -0.94 -2.42
N ASN A 368 -2.64 -1.56 -1.74
CA ASN A 368 -2.59 -1.84 -0.31
C ASN A 368 -2.11 -3.28 0.00
N HIS A 369 -2.21 -4.22 -0.95
CA HIS A 369 -1.87 -5.65 -0.77
C HIS A 369 -0.58 -6.04 -1.51
N LEU A 370 0.47 -5.24 -1.41
CA LEU A 370 1.73 -5.44 -2.15
C LEU A 370 2.45 -6.76 -1.81
N HIS A 371 2.25 -7.30 -0.61
CA HIS A 371 2.93 -8.52 -0.14
C HIS A 371 2.60 -9.79 -0.96
N ASP A 372 1.46 -9.81 -1.65
CA ASP A 372 1.06 -10.93 -2.51
C ASP A 372 1.47 -10.75 -3.98
N ASN A 373 2.13 -9.64 -4.31
CA ASN A 373 2.58 -9.35 -5.66
C ASN A 373 4.02 -9.82 -5.89
N ASP A 374 4.28 -10.53 -6.99
CA ASP A 374 5.62 -11.01 -7.36
C ASP A 374 6.58 -9.87 -7.76
N ARG A 375 6.04 -8.69 -8.08
CA ARG A 375 6.83 -7.48 -8.41
C ARG A 375 7.23 -6.68 -7.18
N TRP A 376 6.72 -7.06 -6.01
CA TRP A 376 6.93 -6.40 -4.75
C TRP A 376 7.37 -7.42 -3.66
N PRO A 377 8.18 -7.06 -2.66
CA PRO A 377 8.68 -5.73 -2.33
C PRO A 377 9.80 -5.28 -3.26
N MET A 378 9.79 -4.00 -3.60
CA MET A 378 10.96 -3.34 -4.20
C MET A 378 11.95 -2.88 -3.11
N GLY A 379 11.80 -3.39 -1.89
CA GLY A 379 12.60 -3.14 -0.70
C GLY A 379 11.85 -2.39 0.41
N LEU A 380 12.48 -2.28 1.56
CA LEU A 380 11.92 -1.64 2.77
C LEU A 380 12.05 -0.11 2.75
N SER A 381 12.32 0.52 1.62
CA SER A 381 12.34 1.97 1.55
C SER A 381 10.94 2.53 1.72
N LEU A 382 10.73 3.36 2.72
CA LEU A 382 9.45 4.00 3.06
C LEU A 382 8.90 4.93 1.97
N ILE A 383 9.69 5.23 0.94
CA ILE A 383 9.29 6.05 -0.22
C ILE A 383 8.09 5.46 -0.97
N HIS A 384 7.85 4.15 -0.85
CA HIS A 384 6.86 3.45 -1.64
C HIS A 384 5.47 3.41 -1.02
N ILE A 385 5.31 3.91 0.20
CA ILE A 385 4.07 3.74 0.98
C ILE A 385 3.17 4.97 0.88
N SER A 386 3.69 6.13 0.49
CA SER A 386 3.00 7.39 0.70
C SER A 386 2.48 8.12 -0.54
N GLU A 387 2.77 7.66 -1.77
CA GLU A 387 2.28 8.37 -2.95
C GLU A 387 1.49 7.46 -3.90
N PRO A 388 0.30 7.89 -4.33
CA PRO A 388 -0.45 7.18 -5.36
C PRO A 388 0.37 7.16 -6.65
N THR A 389 0.63 5.97 -7.18
CA THR A 389 1.29 5.81 -8.47
C THR A 389 0.39 6.40 -9.56
N ARG A 390 0.87 7.43 -10.21
CA ARG A 390 0.22 7.99 -11.41
C ARG A 390 0.19 6.90 -12.47
N GLN A 391 -0.98 6.47 -12.86
CA GLN A 391 -1.13 5.60 -14.00
C GLN A 391 -1.30 6.47 -15.24
N GLU A 392 -0.35 6.41 -16.15
CA GLU A 392 -0.61 6.92 -17.50
C GLU A 392 -1.76 6.12 -18.09
N ALA A 393 -2.75 6.82 -18.62
CA ALA A 393 -3.81 6.20 -19.40
C ALA A 393 -3.15 5.55 -20.63
N ILE A 394 -3.25 4.21 -20.74
CA ILE A 394 -2.94 3.49 -21.96
C ILE A 394 -4.15 3.63 -22.89
#